data_c43d647b10a887521378028bc8f5b682
#
_entry.id   c43d647b10a887521378028bc8f5b682
#
_cell.length_a   1.000
_cell.length_b   1.000
_cell.length_c   1.000
_cell.angle_alpha   90.00
_cell.angle_beta   90.00
_cell.angle_gamma   90.00
#
_symmetry.space_group_name_H-M   'P 1'
#
loop_
_entity.id
_entity.type
_entity.pdbx_description
1 polymer ?
#
loop_
_entity_poly.entity_id
_entity_poly.type
_entity_poly.pdbx_seq_one_letter_code
_entity_poly.pdbx_strand_id
1 'polypeptide(L)'
;MYIYRLVYIQMRIITKSCLIIILIYFVIQHLVNFALHCCKRIVFITMLNKKPRIPTAVQIPVNYDFLQGFRDDLIAQSVSPHTRNAYLSDLINCADLLVQPMPNWSHDDISDVLIALTKQGKSPRSIARALSALRSFFKFLREQHFRSDNPVSAHKTPKLGRSLPKDLSEEDVDALIQAPDLNTALGLRDRAMLEVLYACGLRVTELLNLRLELINLKQGYLRIVGKGNKERLVPMGEVACEWIEKYLIDSRPQLYKSATDYLFLTQHGGIMSRQNFWYAIKRYALQAGIQSDLSPHTLRHAFATHLLNHGADLRVVQMLLGHSDLSTTQIYTHVAQVRMQQLHAQHHPRA
;
A
#
# COMPACT_ATOMS: atom_id res chain seq x y z
N MET A 1 -8.36 -21.28 75.43
CA MET A 1 -7.39 -20.23 75.00
C MET A 1 -6.38 -20.72 73.94
N TYR A 2 -5.97 -21.98 73.91
CA TYR A 2 -5.01 -22.56 72.94
C TYR A 2 -5.58 -22.69 71.51
N ILE A 3 -6.85 -23.10 71.35
CA ILE A 3 -7.50 -23.33 70.06
C ILE A 3 -7.62 -22.04 69.26
N TYR A 4 -7.95 -20.91 69.84
CA TYR A 4 -8.00 -19.62 69.18
C TYR A 4 -6.66 -19.10 68.69
N ARG A 5 -5.57 -19.44 69.32
CA ARG A 5 -4.22 -19.09 68.88
C ARG A 5 -3.80 -19.92 67.65
N LEU A 6 -4.16 -21.17 67.61
CA LEU A 6 -3.85 -22.04 66.47
C LEU A 6 -4.63 -21.64 65.20
N VAL A 7 -5.90 -21.33 65.35
CA VAL A 7 -6.75 -20.84 64.22
C VAL A 7 -6.23 -19.50 63.72
N TYR A 8 -5.82 -18.58 64.60
CA TYR A 8 -5.27 -17.27 64.18
C TYR A 8 -3.93 -17.41 63.45
N ILE A 9 -3.06 -18.36 63.83
CA ILE A 9 -1.78 -18.65 63.16
C ILE A 9 -2.04 -19.28 61.78
N GLN A 10 -2.99 -20.22 61.66
CA GLN A 10 -3.35 -20.79 60.37
C GLN A 10 -3.95 -19.78 59.41
N MET A 11 -4.84 -18.90 59.90
CA MET A 11 -5.42 -17.83 59.06
C MET A 11 -4.34 -16.84 58.56
N ARG A 12 -3.33 -16.54 59.38
CA ARG A 12 -2.21 -15.65 59.01
C ARG A 12 -1.26 -16.30 57.98
N ILE A 13 -1.11 -17.61 58.00
CA ILE A 13 -0.31 -18.36 57.02
C ILE A 13 -1.06 -18.43 55.69
N ILE A 14 -2.36 -18.70 55.70
CA ILE A 14 -3.18 -18.77 54.49
C ILE A 14 -3.25 -17.39 53.80
N THR A 15 -3.43 -16.30 54.56
CA THR A 15 -3.45 -14.95 53.95
C THR A 15 -2.10 -14.53 53.36
N LYS A 16 -0.98 -14.89 53.98
CA LYS A 16 0.36 -14.65 53.43
C LYS A 16 0.59 -15.48 52.15
N SER A 17 0.17 -16.75 52.15
CA SER A 17 0.33 -17.61 50.98
C SER A 17 -0.55 -17.11 49.79
N CYS A 18 -1.78 -16.67 50.02
CA CYS A 18 -2.61 -16.05 49.02
C CYS A 18 -2.00 -14.74 48.46
N LEU A 19 -1.41 -13.92 49.33
CA LEU A 19 -0.76 -12.67 48.88
C LEU A 19 0.47 -12.96 48.00
N ILE A 20 1.25 -13.97 48.31
CA ILE A 20 2.40 -14.41 47.52
C ILE A 20 1.96 -14.94 46.16
N ILE A 21 0.89 -15.73 46.09
CA ILE A 21 0.31 -16.26 44.82
C ILE A 21 -0.17 -15.13 43.96
N ILE A 22 -0.85 -14.15 44.52
CA ILE A 22 -1.33 -12.95 43.77
C ILE A 22 -0.15 -12.12 43.24
N LEU A 23 0.91 -11.95 44.05
CA LEU A 23 2.13 -11.25 43.62
C LEU A 23 2.86 -11.99 42.49
N ILE A 24 2.98 -13.30 42.60
CA ILE A 24 3.58 -14.14 41.54
C ILE A 24 2.74 -14.05 40.24
N TYR A 25 1.43 -14.12 40.34
CA TYR A 25 0.55 -13.97 39.17
C TYR A 25 0.72 -12.60 38.51
N PHE A 26 0.81 -11.54 39.28
CA PHE A 26 1.02 -10.18 38.78
C PHE A 26 2.39 -10.02 38.09
N VAL A 27 3.44 -10.60 38.67
CA VAL A 27 4.80 -10.60 38.09
C VAL A 27 4.84 -11.42 36.78
N ILE A 28 4.20 -12.60 36.74
CA ILE A 28 4.13 -13.41 35.53
C ILE A 28 3.34 -12.68 34.44
N GLN A 29 2.22 -12.05 34.77
CA GLN A 29 1.42 -11.27 33.82
C GLN A 29 2.23 -10.09 33.24
N HIS A 30 3.02 -9.40 34.08
CA HIS A 30 3.92 -8.34 33.64
C HIS A 30 5.07 -8.86 32.75
N LEU A 31 5.67 -9.99 33.09
CA LEU A 31 6.73 -10.64 32.30
C LEU A 31 6.22 -11.13 30.95
N VAL A 32 5.02 -11.72 30.89
CA VAL A 32 4.38 -12.16 29.65
C VAL A 32 4.07 -10.96 28.74
N ASN A 33 3.52 -9.88 29.31
CA ASN A 33 3.25 -8.66 28.55
C ASN A 33 4.54 -7.99 28.05
N PHE A 34 5.60 -7.98 28.84
CA PHE A 34 6.92 -7.48 28.46
C PHE A 34 7.56 -8.34 27.36
N ALA A 35 7.48 -9.67 27.47
CA ALA A 35 7.97 -10.59 26.45
C ALA A 35 7.20 -10.45 25.12
N LEU A 36 5.87 -10.32 25.18
CA LEU A 36 5.05 -10.04 24.02
C LEU A 36 5.37 -8.68 23.36
N HIS A 37 5.67 -7.67 24.18
CA HIS A 37 6.10 -6.37 23.69
C HIS A 37 7.49 -6.40 23.04
N CYS A 38 8.44 -7.14 23.65
CA CYS A 38 9.76 -7.38 23.09
C CYS A 38 9.72 -8.22 21.79
N CYS A 39 8.93 -9.30 21.73
CA CYS A 39 8.73 -10.07 20.51
C CYS A 39 8.12 -9.23 19.38
N LYS A 40 7.09 -8.42 19.67
CA LYS A 40 6.52 -7.48 18.70
C LYS A 40 7.57 -6.46 18.21
N ARG A 41 8.44 -6.00 19.09
CA ARG A 41 9.51 -5.04 18.76
C ARG A 41 10.62 -5.69 17.92
N ILE A 42 10.99 -6.95 18.20
CA ILE A 42 12.01 -7.72 17.44
C ILE A 42 11.48 -8.03 16.03
N VAL A 43 10.24 -8.50 15.88
CA VAL A 43 9.61 -8.73 14.57
C VAL A 43 9.53 -7.44 13.77
N PHE A 44 9.22 -6.33 14.43
CA PHE A 44 9.17 -5.00 13.82
C PHE A 44 10.56 -4.51 13.38
N ILE A 45 11.60 -4.69 14.21
CA ILE A 45 13.00 -4.32 13.89
C ILE A 45 13.54 -5.19 12.74
N THR A 46 13.20 -6.48 12.69
CA THR A 46 13.58 -7.37 11.57
C THR A 46 12.89 -6.98 10.26
N MET A 47 11.65 -6.47 10.32
CA MET A 47 10.96 -5.91 9.16
C MET A 47 11.53 -4.55 8.71
N LEU A 48 11.98 -3.70 9.65
CA LEU A 48 12.57 -2.39 9.37
C LEU A 48 13.98 -2.45 8.76
N ASN A 49 14.74 -3.51 9.03
CA ASN A 49 16.12 -3.65 8.52
C ASN A 49 16.23 -4.11 7.06
N LYS A 50 15.12 -4.38 6.38
CA LYS A 50 15.15 -4.53 4.92
C LYS A 50 15.27 -3.14 4.29
N LYS A 51 16.50 -2.76 3.92
CA LYS A 51 16.77 -1.52 3.12
C LYS A 51 15.76 -1.41 1.98
N PRO A 52 15.13 -0.23 1.78
CA PRO A 52 14.26 -0.01 0.62
C PRO A 52 15.10 -0.20 -0.64
N ARG A 53 14.78 -1.23 -1.42
CA ARG A 53 15.32 -1.35 -2.77
C ARG A 53 14.61 -0.30 -3.61
N ILE A 54 15.30 0.78 -3.97
CA ILE A 54 14.93 1.61 -5.13
C ILE A 54 14.77 0.61 -6.28
N PRO A 55 13.71 0.68 -7.10
CA PRO A 55 13.59 -0.18 -8.27
C PRO A 55 14.67 0.24 -9.26
N THR A 56 15.88 -0.28 -9.06
CA THR A 56 16.93 -0.30 -10.07
C THR A 56 16.36 -1.01 -11.29
N ALA A 57 16.62 -0.48 -12.47
CA ALA A 57 16.27 -1.15 -13.71
C ALA A 57 16.75 -2.60 -13.60
N VAL A 58 15.88 -3.55 -13.93
CA VAL A 58 16.23 -4.98 -13.89
C VAL A 58 17.44 -5.18 -14.80
N GLN A 59 18.56 -5.59 -14.22
CA GLN A 59 19.73 -5.95 -14.99
C GLN A 59 19.43 -7.29 -15.66
N ILE A 60 19.53 -7.32 -17.00
CA ILE A 60 19.40 -8.53 -17.78
C ILE A 60 20.77 -9.19 -17.79
N PRO A 61 20.91 -10.45 -17.28
CA PRO A 61 22.17 -11.18 -17.36
C PRO A 61 22.61 -11.38 -18.82
N VAL A 62 23.93 -11.44 -19.05
CA VAL A 62 24.52 -11.54 -20.40
C VAL A 62 24.02 -12.74 -21.19
N ASN A 63 23.69 -13.84 -20.50
CA ASN A 63 23.13 -15.06 -21.13
C ASN A 63 21.65 -14.94 -21.54
N TYR A 64 21.01 -13.78 -21.32
CA TYR A 64 19.62 -13.52 -21.70
C TYR A 64 19.47 -12.35 -22.67
N ASP A 65 20.39 -12.24 -23.63
CA ASP A 65 20.43 -11.15 -24.64
C ASP A 65 19.09 -11.00 -25.39
N PHE A 66 18.35 -12.08 -25.59
CA PHE A 66 17.02 -12.05 -26.19
C PHE A 66 16.00 -11.20 -25.42
N LEU A 67 16.21 -10.97 -24.13
CA LEU A 67 15.37 -10.07 -23.33
C LEU A 67 15.70 -8.59 -23.54
N GLN A 68 16.86 -8.26 -24.10
CA GLN A 68 17.23 -6.87 -24.41
C GLN A 68 16.29 -6.30 -25.49
N GLY A 69 16.15 -7.01 -26.61
CA GLY A 69 15.23 -6.61 -27.68
C GLY A 69 13.78 -6.47 -27.20
N PHE A 70 13.32 -7.41 -26.36
CA PHE A 70 11.99 -7.32 -25.75
C PHE A 70 11.84 -6.11 -24.83
N ARG A 71 12.86 -5.78 -24.03
CA ARG A 71 12.86 -4.57 -23.21
C ARG A 71 12.70 -3.32 -24.05
N ASP A 72 13.44 -3.24 -25.16
CA ASP A 72 13.43 -2.08 -26.04
C ASP A 72 12.07 -1.95 -26.75
N ASP A 73 11.46 -3.07 -27.15
CA ASP A 73 10.09 -3.13 -27.66
C ASP A 73 9.06 -2.62 -26.63
N LEU A 74 9.17 -3.05 -25.37
CA LEU A 74 8.30 -2.54 -24.30
C LEU A 74 8.48 -1.03 -24.05
N ILE A 75 9.68 -0.48 -24.30
CA ILE A 75 9.94 0.97 -24.24
C ILE A 75 9.24 1.65 -25.42
N ALA A 76 9.38 1.13 -26.63
CA ALA A 76 8.73 1.67 -27.82
C ALA A 76 7.19 1.68 -27.69
N GLN A 77 6.62 0.66 -27.07
CA GLN A 77 5.19 0.57 -26.76
C GLN A 77 4.76 1.47 -25.57
N SER A 78 5.65 2.29 -25.02
CA SER A 78 5.38 3.18 -23.87
C SER A 78 4.87 2.44 -22.63
N VAL A 79 5.26 1.17 -22.44
CA VAL A 79 4.92 0.39 -21.25
C VAL A 79 5.60 1.02 -20.03
N SER A 80 4.86 1.15 -18.92
CA SER A 80 5.37 1.81 -17.72
C SER A 80 6.65 1.12 -17.20
N PRO A 81 7.64 1.89 -16.65
CA PRO A 81 8.87 1.31 -16.10
C PRO A 81 8.61 0.22 -15.07
N HIS A 82 7.57 0.38 -14.26
CA HIS A 82 7.19 -0.62 -13.26
C HIS A 82 6.71 -1.93 -13.88
N THR A 83 5.83 -1.87 -14.90
CA THR A 83 5.34 -3.05 -15.61
C THR A 83 6.47 -3.74 -16.36
N ARG A 84 7.33 -2.97 -17.02
CA ARG A 84 8.50 -3.46 -17.74
C ARG A 84 9.45 -4.22 -16.82
N ASN A 85 9.82 -3.64 -15.67
CA ASN A 85 10.68 -4.29 -14.70
C ASN A 85 10.03 -5.55 -14.10
N ALA A 86 8.72 -5.53 -13.86
CA ALA A 86 8.01 -6.70 -13.37
C ALA A 86 8.02 -7.84 -14.39
N TYR A 87 7.77 -7.54 -15.68
CA TYR A 87 7.80 -8.53 -16.76
C TYR A 87 9.20 -9.12 -16.95
N LEU A 88 10.23 -8.28 -17.02
CA LEU A 88 11.61 -8.75 -17.13
C LEU A 88 12.04 -9.63 -15.95
N SER A 89 11.70 -9.22 -14.74
CA SER A 89 11.98 -10.03 -13.54
C SER A 89 11.26 -11.38 -13.58
N ASP A 90 10.01 -11.41 -14.00
CA ASP A 90 9.25 -12.66 -14.12
C ASP A 90 9.84 -13.56 -15.21
N LEU A 91 10.25 -13.02 -16.36
CA LEU A 91 10.87 -13.78 -17.45
C LEU A 91 12.23 -14.36 -17.04
N ILE A 92 13.08 -13.57 -16.36
CA ILE A 92 14.35 -14.07 -15.84
C ILE A 92 14.11 -15.22 -14.86
N ASN A 93 13.19 -15.04 -13.90
CA ASN A 93 12.84 -16.10 -12.96
C ASN A 93 12.29 -17.36 -13.65
N CYS A 94 11.56 -17.22 -14.77
CA CYS A 94 11.10 -18.35 -15.54
C CYS A 94 12.24 -19.02 -16.32
N ALA A 95 13.14 -18.23 -16.92
CA ALA A 95 14.28 -18.72 -17.67
C ALA A 95 15.25 -19.55 -16.81
N ASP A 96 15.40 -19.18 -15.52
CA ASP A 96 16.23 -19.92 -14.55
C ASP A 96 15.66 -21.32 -14.21
N LEU A 97 14.42 -21.64 -14.61
CA LEU A 97 13.78 -22.92 -14.28
C LEU A 97 14.08 -24.04 -15.27
N LEU A 98 14.49 -23.69 -16.49
CA LEU A 98 14.79 -24.66 -17.57
C LEU A 98 16.18 -24.43 -18.16
N VAL A 99 16.85 -25.48 -18.53
CA VAL A 99 18.16 -25.42 -19.19
C VAL A 99 18.03 -24.91 -20.63
N GLN A 100 16.91 -25.24 -21.30
CA GLN A 100 16.66 -24.83 -22.68
C GLN A 100 16.40 -23.33 -22.77
N PRO A 101 17.01 -22.60 -23.73
CA PRO A 101 16.78 -21.19 -23.96
C PRO A 101 15.30 -20.87 -24.22
N MET A 102 14.76 -19.88 -23.54
CA MET A 102 13.33 -19.49 -23.59
C MET A 102 12.77 -19.31 -25.03
N PRO A 103 13.49 -18.73 -26.00
CA PRO A 103 12.96 -18.59 -27.36
C PRO A 103 12.60 -19.95 -28.03
N ASN A 104 13.17 -21.06 -27.59
CA ASN A 104 12.94 -22.40 -28.14
C ASN A 104 11.86 -23.18 -27.38
N TRP A 105 11.25 -22.63 -26.34
CA TRP A 105 10.28 -23.36 -25.53
C TRP A 105 9.05 -23.78 -26.30
N SER A 106 8.63 -25.01 -26.04
CA SER A 106 7.40 -25.62 -26.48
C SER A 106 6.23 -25.32 -25.55
N HIS A 107 5.06 -25.83 -25.90
CA HIS A 107 3.90 -25.79 -24.99
C HIS A 107 4.15 -26.56 -23.68
N ASP A 108 4.86 -27.68 -23.74
CA ASP A 108 5.14 -28.51 -22.57
C ASP A 108 6.15 -27.84 -21.65
N ASP A 109 7.16 -27.14 -22.17
CA ASP A 109 8.10 -26.34 -21.38
C ASP A 109 7.37 -25.24 -20.60
N ILE A 110 6.36 -24.61 -21.21
CA ILE A 110 5.53 -23.62 -20.47
C ILE A 110 4.77 -24.30 -19.33
N SER A 111 4.22 -25.50 -19.56
CA SER A 111 3.55 -26.29 -18.52
C SER A 111 4.49 -26.60 -17.36
N ASP A 112 5.71 -27.04 -17.66
CA ASP A 112 6.73 -27.37 -16.65
C ASP A 112 7.13 -26.16 -15.84
N VAL A 113 7.31 -25.00 -16.47
CA VAL A 113 7.57 -23.72 -15.77
C VAL A 113 6.43 -23.36 -14.84
N LEU A 114 5.18 -23.47 -15.25
CA LEU A 114 4.03 -23.14 -14.40
C LEU A 114 3.92 -24.11 -13.21
N ILE A 115 4.21 -25.39 -13.41
CA ILE A 115 4.28 -26.40 -12.34
C ILE A 115 5.42 -26.05 -11.37
N ALA A 116 6.60 -25.71 -11.89
CA ALA A 116 7.75 -25.33 -11.05
C ALA A 116 7.47 -24.08 -10.21
N LEU A 117 6.86 -23.04 -10.78
CA LEU A 117 6.44 -21.85 -10.05
C LEU A 117 5.44 -22.17 -8.93
N THR A 118 4.52 -23.12 -9.19
CA THR A 118 3.55 -23.58 -8.20
C THR A 118 4.24 -24.34 -7.07
N LYS A 119 5.17 -25.24 -7.39
CA LYS A 119 5.99 -25.98 -6.41
C LYS A 119 6.86 -25.04 -5.55
N GLN A 120 7.32 -23.92 -6.10
CA GLN A 120 8.02 -22.85 -5.36
C GLN A 120 7.12 -22.03 -4.43
N GLY A 121 5.83 -22.32 -4.35
CA GLY A 121 4.88 -21.59 -3.52
C GLY A 121 4.55 -20.17 -4.02
N LYS A 122 4.75 -19.89 -5.32
CA LYS A 122 4.35 -18.59 -5.90
C LYS A 122 2.82 -18.43 -5.83
N SER A 123 2.37 -17.22 -5.48
CA SER A 123 0.95 -16.95 -5.42
C SER A 123 0.28 -17.07 -6.81
N PRO A 124 -1.02 -17.45 -6.90
CA PRO A 124 -1.75 -17.51 -8.17
C PRO A 124 -1.69 -16.19 -8.95
N ARG A 125 -1.65 -15.04 -8.25
CA ARG A 125 -1.49 -13.71 -8.88
C ARG A 125 -0.10 -13.53 -9.50
N SER A 126 0.95 -14.03 -8.85
CA SER A 126 2.31 -13.99 -9.39
C SER A 126 2.44 -14.89 -10.62
N ILE A 127 1.85 -16.09 -10.58
CA ILE A 127 1.82 -17.02 -11.72
C ILE A 127 1.05 -16.41 -12.91
N ALA A 128 -0.09 -15.79 -12.65
CA ALA A 128 -0.87 -15.09 -13.68
C ALA A 128 -0.09 -13.94 -14.32
N ARG A 129 0.72 -13.21 -13.55
CA ARG A 129 1.58 -12.14 -14.07
C ARG A 129 2.72 -12.71 -14.92
N ALA A 130 3.40 -13.75 -14.44
CA ALA A 130 4.45 -14.44 -15.19
C ALA A 130 3.90 -14.98 -16.53
N LEU A 131 2.70 -15.58 -16.53
CA LEU A 131 2.04 -16.04 -17.75
C LEU A 131 1.72 -14.88 -18.71
N SER A 132 1.36 -13.72 -18.20
CA SER A 132 1.14 -12.52 -19.00
C SER A 132 2.45 -11.99 -19.60
N ALA A 133 3.56 -12.04 -18.84
CA ALA A 133 4.89 -11.67 -19.32
C ALA A 133 5.36 -12.61 -20.41
N LEU A 134 5.19 -13.93 -20.24
CA LEU A 134 5.49 -14.94 -21.26
C LEU A 134 4.67 -14.73 -22.53
N ARG A 135 3.35 -14.48 -22.42
CA ARG A 135 2.51 -14.18 -23.60
C ARG A 135 3.01 -12.95 -24.37
N SER A 136 3.38 -11.90 -23.65
CA SER A 136 3.91 -10.68 -24.25
C SER A 136 5.25 -10.94 -24.95
N PHE A 137 6.13 -11.71 -24.32
CA PHE A 137 7.43 -12.07 -24.86
C PHE A 137 7.31 -12.94 -26.13
N PHE A 138 6.50 -14.01 -26.11
CA PHE A 138 6.31 -14.87 -27.28
C PHE A 138 5.53 -14.16 -28.41
N LYS A 139 4.65 -13.21 -28.07
CA LYS A 139 4.06 -12.31 -29.06
C LYS A 139 5.14 -11.46 -29.75
N PHE A 140 6.07 -10.87 -28.99
CA PHE A 140 7.21 -10.12 -29.53
C PHE A 140 8.06 -10.99 -30.43
N LEU A 141 8.44 -12.21 -30.03
CA LEU A 141 9.22 -13.13 -30.89
C LEU A 141 8.53 -13.46 -32.23
N ARG A 142 7.20 -13.58 -32.19
CA ARG A 142 6.42 -13.78 -33.42
C ARG A 142 6.40 -12.55 -34.31
N GLU A 143 6.26 -11.37 -33.76
CA GLU A 143 6.27 -10.09 -34.47
C GLU A 143 7.65 -9.78 -35.08
N GLN A 144 8.72 -10.26 -34.46
CA GLN A 144 10.09 -10.16 -34.96
C GLN A 144 10.46 -11.33 -35.91
N HIS A 145 9.50 -12.19 -36.29
CA HIS A 145 9.70 -13.35 -37.17
C HIS A 145 10.71 -14.40 -36.67
N PHE A 146 11.03 -14.39 -35.36
CA PHE A 146 11.84 -15.48 -34.76
C PHE A 146 11.05 -16.78 -34.62
N ARG A 147 9.71 -16.68 -34.52
CA ARG A 147 8.79 -17.83 -34.42
C ARG A 147 7.51 -17.54 -35.20
N SER A 148 6.84 -18.63 -35.62
CA SER A 148 5.51 -18.56 -36.26
C SER A 148 4.35 -18.78 -35.25
N ASP A 149 4.64 -19.45 -34.13
CA ASP A 149 3.67 -19.84 -33.10
C ASP A 149 3.82 -19.06 -31.79
N ASN A 150 2.86 -19.25 -30.88
CA ASN A 150 2.95 -18.77 -29.51
C ASN A 150 2.60 -19.91 -28.54
N PRO A 151 3.60 -20.57 -27.92
CA PRO A 151 3.40 -21.75 -27.08
C PRO A 151 2.54 -21.47 -25.84
N VAL A 152 2.36 -20.20 -25.46
CA VAL A 152 1.57 -19.81 -24.28
C VAL A 152 0.08 -19.70 -24.60
N SER A 153 -0.32 -19.70 -25.87
CA SER A 153 -1.70 -19.38 -26.31
C SER A 153 -2.76 -20.30 -25.69
N ALA A 154 -2.48 -21.60 -25.55
CA ALA A 154 -3.41 -22.57 -24.97
C ALA A 154 -3.50 -22.55 -23.44
N HIS A 155 -2.55 -21.90 -22.74
CA HIS A 155 -2.54 -21.87 -21.29
C HIS A 155 -3.53 -20.84 -20.76
N LYS A 156 -4.50 -21.31 -19.96
CA LYS A 156 -5.47 -20.43 -19.30
C LYS A 156 -4.84 -19.75 -18.09
N THR A 157 -5.13 -18.47 -17.93
CA THR A 157 -4.74 -17.75 -16.72
C THR A 157 -5.43 -18.37 -15.49
N PRO A 158 -4.69 -18.66 -14.40
CA PRO A 158 -5.28 -19.15 -13.17
C PRO A 158 -6.46 -18.27 -12.75
N LYS A 159 -7.58 -18.89 -12.39
CA LYS A 159 -8.71 -18.15 -11.80
C LYS A 159 -8.25 -17.62 -10.44
N LEU A 160 -8.09 -16.31 -10.35
CA LEU A 160 -7.83 -15.64 -9.09
C LEU A 160 -9.13 -15.69 -8.29
N GLY A 161 -9.15 -16.39 -7.16
CA GLY A 161 -10.25 -16.30 -6.23
C GLY A 161 -10.48 -14.81 -5.88
N ARG A 162 -11.70 -14.32 -5.99
CA ARG A 162 -12.06 -13.00 -5.46
C ARG A 162 -11.95 -13.09 -3.95
N SER A 163 -10.85 -12.60 -3.38
CA SER A 163 -10.86 -12.24 -1.96
C SER A 163 -11.93 -11.17 -1.82
N LEU A 164 -12.97 -11.47 -1.04
CA LEU A 164 -13.91 -10.42 -0.63
C LEU A 164 -13.06 -9.32 0.02
N PRO A 165 -13.16 -8.07 -0.43
CA PRO A 165 -12.51 -6.97 0.27
C PRO A 165 -12.99 -7.03 1.72
N LYS A 166 -12.09 -7.01 2.68
CA LYS A 166 -12.45 -6.70 4.05
C LYS A 166 -12.67 -5.20 4.07
N ASP A 167 -13.94 -4.81 4.05
CA ASP A 167 -14.29 -3.40 4.12
C ASP A 167 -13.85 -2.87 5.48
N LEU A 168 -13.17 -1.73 5.50
CA LEU A 168 -12.89 -0.97 6.70
C LEU A 168 -14.16 -0.21 7.06
N SER A 169 -14.57 -0.27 8.31
CA SER A 169 -15.62 0.61 8.80
C SER A 169 -15.12 2.06 8.94
N GLU A 170 -16.02 3.01 9.08
CA GLU A 170 -15.65 4.41 9.31
C GLU A 170 -14.92 4.57 10.63
N GLU A 171 -15.33 3.82 11.67
CA GLU A 171 -14.69 3.77 12.97
C GLU A 171 -13.25 3.23 12.88
N ASP A 172 -13.01 2.19 12.06
CA ASP A 172 -11.66 1.67 11.83
C ASP A 172 -10.77 2.73 11.14
N VAL A 173 -11.35 3.45 10.16
CA VAL A 173 -10.61 4.53 9.47
C VAL A 173 -10.30 5.66 10.45
N ASP A 174 -11.25 6.07 11.28
CA ASP A 174 -11.05 7.11 12.27
C ASP A 174 -9.98 6.71 13.30
N ALA A 175 -10.04 5.50 13.81
CA ALA A 175 -9.04 4.96 14.73
C ALA A 175 -7.63 4.92 14.10
N LEU A 176 -7.54 4.52 12.82
CA LEU A 176 -6.28 4.51 12.07
C LEU A 176 -5.70 5.92 11.91
N ILE A 177 -6.54 6.87 11.54
CA ILE A 177 -6.16 8.26 11.31
C ILE A 177 -5.74 8.93 12.62
N GLN A 178 -6.35 8.57 13.76
CA GLN A 178 -6.02 9.11 15.08
C GLN A 178 -4.78 8.47 15.73
N ALA A 179 -4.30 7.34 15.24
CA ALA A 179 -3.19 6.60 15.83
C ALA A 179 -1.81 7.32 15.83
N PRO A 180 -1.47 8.22 14.88
CA PRO A 180 -0.20 8.94 14.91
C PRO A 180 -0.04 9.84 16.13
N ASP A 181 1.14 9.82 16.77
CA ASP A 181 1.48 10.69 17.89
C ASP A 181 1.73 12.14 17.42
N LEU A 182 0.80 13.01 17.72
CA LEU A 182 0.81 14.42 17.31
C LEU A 182 1.89 15.27 17.98
N ASN A 183 2.56 14.77 19.03
CA ASN A 183 3.66 15.47 19.69
C ASN A 183 4.97 15.34 18.89
N THR A 184 4.99 14.54 17.84
CA THR A 184 6.16 14.35 17.00
C THR A 184 5.94 14.91 15.60
N ALA A 185 6.98 15.50 15.00
CA ALA A 185 6.91 16.00 13.64
C ALA A 185 6.53 14.91 12.63
N LEU A 186 7.02 13.68 12.83
CA LEU A 186 6.67 12.54 11.96
C LEU A 186 5.23 12.09 12.16
N GLY A 187 4.72 12.10 13.38
CA GLY A 187 3.33 11.71 13.64
C GLY A 187 2.34 12.73 13.08
N LEU A 188 2.63 14.03 13.21
CA LEU A 188 1.79 15.07 12.63
C LEU A 188 1.79 15.02 11.10
N ARG A 189 2.95 14.74 10.47
CA ARG A 189 3.03 14.44 9.03
C ARG A 189 2.17 13.23 8.65
N ASP A 190 2.31 12.13 9.38
CA ASP A 190 1.61 10.88 9.07
C ASP A 190 0.09 11.04 9.25
N ARG A 191 -0.34 11.82 10.24
CA ARG A 191 -1.74 12.22 10.40
C ARG A 191 -2.26 12.95 9.17
N ALA A 192 -1.58 13.99 8.72
CA ALA A 192 -1.97 14.76 7.53
C ALA A 192 -1.98 13.86 6.27
N MET A 193 -1.02 12.93 6.14
CA MET A 193 -0.97 11.99 5.03
C MET A 193 -2.18 11.04 5.01
N LEU A 194 -2.58 10.51 6.16
CA LEU A 194 -3.73 9.60 6.27
C LEU A 194 -5.04 10.34 5.99
N GLU A 195 -5.20 11.55 6.52
CA GLU A 195 -6.36 12.41 6.24
C GLU A 195 -6.51 12.67 4.73
N VAL A 196 -5.46 13.15 4.09
CA VAL A 196 -5.48 13.45 2.65
C VAL A 196 -5.72 12.18 1.82
N LEU A 197 -5.09 11.06 2.20
CA LEU A 197 -5.26 9.78 1.48
C LEU A 197 -6.72 9.34 1.50
N TYR A 198 -7.38 9.43 2.66
CA TYR A 198 -8.76 9.01 2.82
C TYR A 198 -9.74 10.06 2.25
N ALA A 199 -9.61 11.34 2.59
CA ALA A 199 -10.51 12.39 2.13
C ALA A 199 -10.53 12.54 0.60
N CYS A 200 -9.41 12.29 -0.08
CA CYS A 200 -9.27 12.47 -1.52
C CYS A 200 -9.24 11.14 -2.30
N GLY A 201 -9.26 10.01 -1.63
CA GLY A 201 -9.18 8.69 -2.26
C GLY A 201 -7.97 8.52 -3.18
N LEU A 202 -6.81 9.10 -2.84
CA LEU A 202 -5.61 9.11 -3.69
C LEU A 202 -4.98 7.72 -3.83
N ARG A 203 -4.27 7.51 -4.95
CA ARG A 203 -3.29 6.41 -5.00
C ARG A 203 -2.08 6.78 -4.14
N VAL A 204 -1.45 5.78 -3.51
CA VAL A 204 -0.26 6.05 -2.68
C VAL A 204 0.83 6.82 -3.43
N THR A 205 1.04 6.52 -4.71
CA THR A 205 2.02 7.24 -5.54
C THR A 205 1.63 8.69 -5.80
N GLU A 206 0.34 8.99 -5.90
CA GLU A 206 -0.16 10.35 -6.05
C GLU A 206 0.07 11.15 -4.76
N LEU A 207 -0.26 10.57 -3.60
CA LEU A 207 -0.01 11.19 -2.30
C LEU A 207 1.47 11.49 -2.05
N LEU A 208 2.36 10.51 -2.32
CA LEU A 208 3.80 10.65 -2.06
C LEU A 208 4.49 11.64 -3.01
N ASN A 209 3.94 11.85 -4.20
CA ASN A 209 4.45 12.79 -5.20
C ASN A 209 3.74 14.15 -5.17
N LEU A 210 2.87 14.41 -4.19
CA LEU A 210 2.25 15.73 -4.03
C LEU A 210 3.32 16.81 -3.84
N ARG A 211 3.17 17.90 -4.58
CA ARG A 211 4.00 19.11 -4.47
C ARG A 211 3.18 20.27 -3.93
N LEU A 212 3.85 21.22 -3.34
CA LEU A 212 3.20 22.41 -2.77
C LEU A 212 2.37 23.18 -3.82
N GLU A 213 2.85 23.27 -5.06
CA GLU A 213 2.17 23.94 -6.17
C GLU A 213 0.86 23.25 -6.64
N LEU A 214 0.68 21.97 -6.25
CA LEU A 214 -0.48 21.17 -6.62
C LEU A 214 -1.64 21.29 -5.63
N ILE A 215 -1.49 22.09 -4.58
CA ILE A 215 -2.44 22.19 -3.47
C ILE A 215 -3.00 23.60 -3.44
N ASN A 216 -4.32 23.70 -3.39
CA ASN A 216 -5.01 24.95 -3.14
C ASN A 216 -5.87 24.82 -1.87
N LEU A 217 -5.31 25.22 -0.72
CA LEU A 217 -6.01 25.13 0.58
C LEU A 217 -7.17 26.12 0.67
N LYS A 218 -7.06 27.30 0.05
CA LYS A 218 -8.13 28.30 0.05
C LYS A 218 -9.38 27.84 -0.71
N GLN A 219 -9.19 27.07 -1.76
CA GLN A 219 -10.28 26.55 -2.60
C GLN A 219 -10.58 25.07 -2.33
N GLY A 220 -9.87 24.43 -1.38
CA GLY A 220 -10.12 23.05 -0.95
C GLY A 220 -9.98 22.01 -2.07
N TYR A 221 -8.92 22.06 -2.88
CA TYR A 221 -8.67 21.04 -3.90
C TYR A 221 -7.20 20.70 -4.12
N LEU A 222 -6.96 19.49 -4.64
CA LEU A 222 -5.69 19.01 -5.15
C LEU A 222 -5.72 18.88 -6.66
N ARG A 223 -4.63 19.24 -7.32
CA ARG A 223 -4.39 18.93 -8.73
C ARG A 223 -3.52 17.68 -8.82
N ILE A 224 -4.06 16.59 -9.35
CA ILE A 224 -3.39 15.30 -9.45
C ILE A 224 -3.05 15.01 -10.89
N VAL A 225 -1.77 14.71 -11.14
CA VAL A 225 -1.28 14.26 -12.46
C VAL A 225 -1.30 12.74 -12.49
N GLY A 226 -2.14 12.15 -13.32
CA GLY A 226 -2.32 10.71 -13.46
C GLY A 226 -1.48 10.08 -14.58
N LYS A 227 -1.78 8.83 -14.91
CA LYS A 227 -1.14 8.10 -16.02
C LYS A 227 -1.38 8.83 -17.36
N GLY A 228 -0.33 9.00 -18.15
CA GLY A 228 -0.40 9.70 -19.44
C GLY A 228 -0.47 11.21 -19.32
N ASN A 229 0.02 11.77 -18.21
CA ASN A 229 0.05 13.22 -17.94
C ASN A 229 -1.35 13.86 -17.91
N LYS A 230 -2.41 13.06 -17.67
CA LYS A 230 -3.78 13.57 -17.52
C LYS A 230 -3.95 14.14 -16.11
N GLU A 231 -4.33 15.40 -16.03
CA GLU A 231 -4.63 16.07 -14.78
C GLU A 231 -6.08 15.85 -14.35
N ARG A 232 -6.33 15.84 -13.05
CA ARG A 232 -7.65 15.91 -12.47
C ARG A 232 -7.63 16.75 -11.20
N LEU A 233 -8.72 17.45 -10.94
CA LEU A 233 -8.96 18.12 -9.66
C LEU A 233 -9.68 17.15 -8.72
N VAL A 234 -9.22 17.08 -7.48
CA VAL A 234 -9.83 16.26 -6.43
C VAL A 234 -10.20 17.20 -5.28
N PRO A 235 -11.48 17.28 -4.89
CA PRO A 235 -11.89 18.07 -3.74
C PRO A 235 -11.25 17.50 -2.48
N MET A 236 -10.99 18.37 -1.51
CA MET A 236 -10.41 18.11 -0.24
C MET A 236 -11.34 18.72 0.81
N GLY A 237 -11.81 17.92 1.76
CA GLY A 237 -12.65 18.41 2.85
C GLY A 237 -11.90 19.38 3.78
N GLU A 238 -12.64 20.13 4.57
CA GLU A 238 -12.07 21.11 5.51
C GLU A 238 -11.07 20.45 6.46
N VAL A 239 -11.41 19.30 7.02
CA VAL A 239 -10.55 18.56 7.94
C VAL A 239 -9.17 18.23 7.31
N ALA A 240 -9.14 17.81 6.05
CA ALA A 240 -7.88 17.51 5.37
C ALA A 240 -7.05 18.79 5.11
N CYS A 241 -7.71 19.92 4.81
CA CYS A 241 -7.04 21.21 4.65
C CYS A 241 -6.40 21.65 5.97
N GLU A 242 -7.12 21.60 7.09
CA GLU A 242 -6.63 21.95 8.42
C GLU A 242 -5.40 21.12 8.82
N TRP A 243 -5.42 19.81 8.57
CA TRP A 243 -4.28 18.95 8.87
C TRP A 243 -3.06 19.23 7.99
N ILE A 244 -3.27 19.60 6.72
CA ILE A 244 -2.16 20.04 5.86
C ILE A 244 -1.59 21.37 6.37
N GLU A 245 -2.43 22.34 6.70
CA GLU A 245 -1.98 23.64 7.24
C GLU A 245 -1.17 23.45 8.52
N LYS A 246 -1.70 22.67 9.45
CA LYS A 246 -1.00 22.34 10.69
C LYS A 246 0.34 21.65 10.44
N TYR A 247 0.38 20.70 9.52
CA TYR A 247 1.63 20.04 9.12
C TYR A 247 2.63 21.05 8.52
N LEU A 248 2.18 21.94 7.65
CA LEU A 248 3.04 22.93 6.99
C LEU A 248 3.65 23.92 8.00
N ILE A 249 2.92 24.29 9.04
CA ILE A 249 3.35 25.24 10.06
C ILE A 249 4.22 24.55 11.12
N ASP A 250 3.73 23.47 11.72
CA ASP A 250 4.30 22.92 12.95
C ASP A 250 5.36 21.84 12.71
N SER A 251 5.25 21.09 11.60
CA SER A 251 6.08 19.90 11.40
C SER A 251 7.03 19.99 10.20
N ARG A 252 6.54 20.44 9.05
CA ARG A 252 7.34 20.46 7.82
C ARG A 252 8.64 21.25 7.96
N PRO A 253 8.71 22.40 8.65
CA PRO A 253 9.98 23.13 8.86
C PRO A 253 11.05 22.30 9.58
N GLN A 254 10.65 21.44 10.52
CA GLN A 254 11.57 20.54 11.25
C GLN A 254 12.12 19.42 10.37
N LEU A 255 11.36 19.01 9.33
CA LEU A 255 11.72 17.96 8.39
C LEU A 255 12.43 18.51 7.12
N TYR A 256 12.38 19.81 6.89
CA TYR A 256 12.95 20.47 5.72
C TYR A 256 14.48 20.61 5.86
N LYS A 257 15.23 19.77 5.16
CA LYS A 257 16.72 19.73 5.23
C LYS A 257 17.41 20.10 3.93
N SER A 258 16.67 20.12 2.83
CA SER A 258 17.17 20.48 1.50
C SER A 258 16.05 21.08 0.66
N ALA A 259 16.39 21.92 -0.32
CA ALA A 259 15.39 22.51 -1.20
C ALA A 259 14.56 21.43 -1.92
N THR A 260 13.25 21.43 -1.65
CA THR A 260 12.31 20.45 -2.22
C THR A 260 10.89 21.00 -2.21
N ASP A 261 10.18 20.76 -3.30
CA ASP A 261 8.77 21.15 -3.48
C ASP A 261 7.79 20.08 -3.02
N TYR A 262 8.28 18.89 -2.63
CA TYR A 262 7.40 17.83 -2.15
C TYR A 262 6.70 18.23 -0.88
N LEU A 263 5.39 17.92 -0.80
CA LEU A 263 4.59 18.23 0.37
C LEU A 263 5.10 17.45 1.59
N PHE A 264 5.10 16.12 1.52
CA PHE A 264 5.39 15.24 2.65
C PHE A 264 6.84 14.77 2.66
N LEU A 265 7.56 15.10 3.73
CA LEU A 265 8.99 14.84 3.86
C LEU A 265 9.28 13.71 4.85
N THR A 266 10.34 12.97 4.59
CA THR A 266 10.93 12.03 5.57
C THR A 266 11.73 12.79 6.63
N GLN A 267 12.13 12.11 7.70
CA GLN A 267 13.05 12.68 8.71
C GLN A 267 14.38 13.16 8.13
N HIS A 268 14.75 12.71 6.92
CA HIS A 268 15.97 13.12 6.21
C HIS A 268 15.72 14.22 5.16
N GLY A 269 14.51 14.77 5.10
CA GLY A 269 14.14 15.83 4.16
C GLY A 269 13.82 15.35 2.73
N GLY A 270 13.90 14.05 2.46
CA GLY A 270 13.61 13.48 1.14
C GLY A 270 12.17 12.98 0.98
N ILE A 271 11.86 12.44 -0.20
CA ILE A 271 10.56 11.84 -0.52
C ILE A 271 10.41 10.52 0.22
N MET A 272 9.20 10.25 0.72
CA MET A 272 8.88 8.96 1.34
C MET A 272 8.69 7.88 0.28
N SER A 273 9.26 6.69 0.50
CA SER A 273 9.00 5.53 -0.35
C SER A 273 7.62 4.92 -0.08
N ARG A 274 7.03 4.28 -1.11
CA ARG A 274 5.77 3.52 -0.95
C ARG A 274 5.87 2.46 0.16
N GLN A 275 7.02 1.83 0.29
CA GLN A 275 7.26 0.79 1.29
C GLN A 275 7.27 1.37 2.70
N ASN A 276 7.91 2.54 2.90
CA ASN A 276 7.94 3.19 4.21
C ASN A 276 6.53 3.64 4.63
N PHE A 277 5.75 4.19 3.72
CA PHE A 277 4.37 4.56 4.01
C PHE A 277 3.48 3.34 4.31
N TRP A 278 3.67 2.25 3.57
CA TRP A 278 2.99 0.98 3.85
C TRP A 278 3.32 0.46 5.25
N TYR A 279 4.59 0.51 5.68
CA TYR A 279 4.98 0.15 7.05
C TYR A 279 4.38 1.08 8.11
N ALA A 280 4.28 2.37 7.80
CA ALA A 280 3.63 3.33 8.70
C ALA A 280 2.15 2.97 8.91
N ILE A 281 1.40 2.71 7.82
CA ILE A 281 0.00 2.26 7.90
C ILE A 281 -0.14 0.98 8.73
N LYS A 282 0.72 -0.03 8.50
CA LYS A 282 0.69 -1.28 9.28
C LYS A 282 0.93 -1.04 10.76
N ARG A 283 1.86 -0.17 11.11
CA ARG A 283 2.14 0.20 12.49
C ARG A 283 0.92 0.87 13.14
N TYR A 284 0.31 1.83 12.46
CA TYR A 284 -0.87 2.54 12.97
C TYR A 284 -2.09 1.64 13.06
N ALA A 285 -2.29 0.74 12.10
CA ALA A 285 -3.34 -0.26 12.18
C ALA A 285 -3.19 -1.17 13.42
N LEU A 286 -1.96 -1.60 13.72
CA LEU A 286 -1.69 -2.39 14.93
C LEU A 286 -1.96 -1.59 16.21
N GLN A 287 -1.58 -0.29 16.24
CA GLN A 287 -1.84 0.60 17.38
C GLN A 287 -3.34 0.84 17.58
N ALA A 288 -4.09 0.97 16.50
CA ALA A 288 -5.55 1.14 16.52
C ALA A 288 -6.31 -0.17 16.78
N GLY A 289 -5.62 -1.32 16.93
CA GLY A 289 -6.29 -2.62 17.17
C GLY A 289 -6.97 -3.21 15.94
N ILE A 290 -6.71 -2.68 14.74
CA ILE A 290 -7.33 -3.13 13.49
C ILE A 290 -6.68 -4.44 13.04
N GLN A 291 -7.47 -5.51 12.99
CA GLN A 291 -6.98 -6.86 12.64
C GLN A 291 -6.94 -7.13 11.14
N SER A 292 -7.57 -6.30 10.32
CA SER A 292 -7.60 -6.49 8.87
C SER A 292 -6.24 -6.18 8.22
N ASP A 293 -5.95 -6.85 7.09
CA ASP A 293 -4.72 -6.60 6.34
C ASP A 293 -4.82 -5.27 5.57
N LEU A 294 -4.41 -4.19 6.22
CA LEU A 294 -4.49 -2.84 5.68
C LEU A 294 -3.38 -2.51 4.69
N SER A 295 -3.76 -1.80 3.66
CA SER A 295 -2.86 -1.22 2.67
C SER A 295 -3.39 0.16 2.22
N PRO A 296 -2.60 1.00 1.56
CA PRO A 296 -3.10 2.24 0.96
C PRO A 296 -4.25 2.01 -0.04
N HIS A 297 -4.29 0.86 -0.69
CA HIS A 297 -5.40 0.49 -1.58
C HIS A 297 -6.69 0.19 -0.82
N THR A 298 -6.58 -0.38 0.38
CA THR A 298 -7.74 -0.64 1.25
C THR A 298 -8.39 0.67 1.69
N LEU A 299 -7.59 1.70 2.08
CA LEU A 299 -8.10 3.03 2.42
C LEU A 299 -8.78 3.73 1.24
N ARG A 300 -8.20 3.61 0.04
CA ARG A 300 -8.84 4.14 -1.17
C ARG A 300 -10.13 3.39 -1.52
N HIS A 301 -10.21 2.09 -1.21
CA HIS A 301 -11.44 1.31 -1.37
C HIS A 301 -12.50 1.76 -0.35
N ALA A 302 -12.11 1.93 0.91
CA ALA A 302 -12.98 2.47 1.96
C ALA A 302 -13.56 3.84 1.57
N PHE A 303 -12.73 4.77 1.06
CA PHE A 303 -13.22 6.03 0.50
C PHE A 303 -14.35 5.83 -0.51
N ALA A 304 -14.16 4.93 -1.48
CA ALA A 304 -15.18 4.68 -2.50
C ALA A 304 -16.45 4.06 -1.91
N THR A 305 -16.32 3.08 -1.03
CA THR A 305 -17.43 2.37 -0.39
C THR A 305 -18.22 3.31 0.52
N HIS A 306 -17.54 4.13 1.33
CA HIS A 306 -18.20 5.05 2.27
C HIS A 306 -18.96 6.14 1.50
N LEU A 307 -18.39 6.73 0.44
CA LEU A 307 -19.13 7.67 -0.42
C LEU A 307 -20.40 7.04 -1.00
N LEU A 308 -20.32 5.80 -1.50
CA LEU A 308 -21.48 5.10 -2.03
C LEU A 308 -22.53 4.81 -0.94
N ASN A 309 -22.10 4.41 0.26
CA ASN A 309 -22.97 4.17 1.40
C ASN A 309 -23.71 5.44 1.86
N HIS A 310 -23.06 6.59 1.72
CA HIS A 310 -23.65 7.91 1.96
C HIS A 310 -24.44 8.45 0.76
N GLY A 311 -24.73 7.62 -0.24
CA GLY A 311 -25.63 7.95 -1.34
C GLY A 311 -24.98 8.70 -2.52
N ALA A 312 -23.63 8.75 -2.58
CA ALA A 312 -22.97 9.32 -3.76
C ALA A 312 -23.22 8.44 -5.00
N ASP A 313 -23.41 9.08 -6.14
CA ASP A 313 -23.54 8.40 -7.42
C ASP A 313 -22.22 7.70 -7.80
N LEU A 314 -22.31 6.44 -8.27
CA LEU A 314 -21.16 5.65 -8.68
C LEU A 314 -20.29 6.36 -9.73
N ARG A 315 -20.89 7.12 -10.62
CA ARG A 315 -20.17 7.85 -11.66
C ARG A 315 -19.32 8.98 -11.08
N VAL A 316 -19.84 9.65 -10.05
CA VAL A 316 -19.10 10.68 -9.29
C VAL A 316 -17.89 10.05 -8.59
N VAL A 317 -18.10 8.92 -7.93
CA VAL A 317 -16.99 8.19 -7.26
C VAL A 317 -15.93 7.76 -8.28
N GLN A 318 -16.32 7.24 -9.44
CA GLN A 318 -15.39 6.89 -10.52
C GLN A 318 -14.60 8.09 -11.04
N MET A 319 -15.23 9.26 -11.15
CA MET A 319 -14.58 10.51 -11.56
C MET A 319 -13.55 10.97 -10.52
N LEU A 320 -13.90 10.98 -9.24
CA LEU A 320 -12.99 11.32 -8.13
C LEU A 320 -11.77 10.38 -8.11
N LEU A 321 -12.00 9.10 -8.34
CA LEU A 321 -10.94 8.10 -8.40
C LEU A 321 -10.07 8.19 -9.66
N GLY A 322 -10.50 8.90 -10.71
CA GLY A 322 -9.76 9.05 -11.97
C GLY A 322 -9.69 7.74 -12.75
N HIS A 323 -10.82 7.10 -12.98
CA HIS A 323 -10.96 5.98 -13.90
C HIS A 323 -10.96 6.49 -15.34
N SER A 324 -10.13 5.90 -16.20
CA SER A 324 -9.71 6.42 -17.50
C SER A 324 -10.76 6.39 -18.62
N ASP A 325 -11.91 5.74 -18.43
CA ASP A 325 -12.91 5.53 -19.49
C ASP A 325 -13.92 6.67 -19.65
N LEU A 326 -13.85 7.71 -18.81
CA LEU A 326 -14.67 8.90 -18.96
C LEU A 326 -13.81 10.04 -19.52
N SER A 327 -14.16 10.55 -20.70
CA SER A 327 -13.46 11.63 -21.38
C SER A 327 -13.28 12.83 -20.45
N THR A 328 -12.06 12.98 -19.95
CA THR A 328 -11.67 13.90 -18.88
C THR A 328 -11.66 15.37 -19.29
N THR A 329 -11.86 15.67 -20.56
CA THR A 329 -11.71 17.05 -21.10
C THR A 329 -12.85 18.00 -20.70
N GLN A 330 -14.00 17.49 -20.26
CA GLN A 330 -15.16 18.32 -19.88
C GLN A 330 -15.24 18.66 -18.38
N ILE A 331 -14.36 18.11 -17.53
CA ILE A 331 -14.46 18.19 -16.06
C ILE A 331 -13.81 19.48 -15.50
N TYR A 332 -13.10 20.23 -16.32
CA TYR A 332 -12.31 21.39 -15.86
C TYR A 332 -13.06 22.72 -15.86
N THR A 333 -14.37 22.73 -16.06
CA THR A 333 -15.14 23.96 -15.90
C THR A 333 -15.31 24.27 -14.40
N HIS A 334 -15.27 25.56 -14.05
CA HIS A 334 -15.51 26.03 -12.68
C HIS A 334 -16.82 25.47 -12.10
N VAL A 335 -17.86 25.31 -12.93
CA VAL A 335 -19.17 24.76 -12.55
C VAL A 335 -19.04 23.27 -12.15
N ALA A 336 -18.26 22.48 -12.88
CA ALA A 336 -18.03 21.07 -12.55
C ALA A 336 -17.22 20.92 -11.25
N GLN A 337 -16.26 21.80 -11.01
CA GLN A 337 -15.47 21.83 -9.78
C GLN A 337 -16.33 22.12 -8.55
N VAL A 338 -17.16 23.16 -8.59
CA VAL A 338 -18.07 23.50 -7.49
C VAL A 338 -19.05 22.37 -7.21
N ARG A 339 -19.58 21.73 -8.27
CA ARG A 339 -20.48 20.58 -8.11
C ARG A 339 -19.78 19.38 -7.48
N MET A 340 -18.53 19.09 -7.82
CA MET A 340 -17.75 18.01 -7.21
C MET A 340 -17.44 18.28 -5.73
N GLN A 341 -17.14 19.54 -5.37
CA GLN A 341 -16.96 19.94 -3.97
C GLN A 341 -18.25 19.79 -3.17
N GLN A 342 -19.39 20.22 -3.72
CA GLN A 342 -20.69 20.04 -3.06
C GLN A 342 -21.03 18.56 -2.85
N LEU A 343 -20.82 17.71 -3.88
CA LEU A 343 -21.07 16.28 -3.77
C LEU A 343 -20.12 15.61 -2.75
N HIS A 344 -18.87 16.04 -2.72
CA HIS A 344 -17.92 15.56 -1.71
C HIS A 344 -18.38 15.97 -0.31
N ALA A 345 -18.72 17.25 -0.11
CA ALA A 345 -19.19 17.78 1.16
C ALA A 345 -20.49 17.13 1.65
N GLN A 346 -21.38 16.71 0.73
CA GLN A 346 -22.64 16.06 1.10
C GLN A 346 -22.48 14.58 1.48
N HIS A 347 -21.49 13.90 0.94
CA HIS A 347 -21.42 12.42 1.01
C HIS A 347 -20.14 11.88 1.65
N HIS A 348 -19.11 12.69 1.86
CA HIS A 348 -17.89 12.21 2.49
C HIS A 348 -17.94 12.39 4.02
N PRO A 349 -17.65 11.36 4.82
CA PRO A 349 -17.71 11.42 6.28
C PRO A 349 -16.80 12.48 6.93
N ARG A 350 -15.78 12.94 6.20
CA ARG A 350 -14.79 13.93 6.66
C ARG A 350 -14.68 15.12 5.69
N ALA A 351 -15.80 15.56 5.16
CA ALA A 351 -15.89 16.72 4.29
C ALA A 351 -15.72 18.03 5.05
#